data_d1ebf1cf963cd114303cf4794b41f6f0
#
_entry.id   d1ebf1cf963cd114303cf4794b41f6f0
#
_cell.length_a   1.000
_cell.length_b   1.000
_cell.length_c   1.000
_cell.angle_alpha   90.00
_cell.angle_beta   90.00
_cell.angle_gamma   90.00
#
_symmetry.space_group_name_H-M   'P 1'
#
loop_
_entity.id
_entity.type
_entity.pdbx_description
1 polymer ?
#
loop_
_entity_poly.entity_id
_entity_poly.type
_entity_poly.pdbx_seq_one_letter_code
_entity_poly.pdbx_strand_id
1 'polypeptide(L)'
;MKKLFITNLILLMCCSSCLAVTKSELVDRFGRQAVHDVETALNSPNAVKPPNPTEPKYQPQPKAEPVRKNEPVVKIMEKVMPVLTDKLDVKIAPKPSAKQVKTVSFGKKEIPADYRKVTILGESEIPQEHAIVFAKRHFTKPRLSCSVEDIVRFYYKEAAYEGVRADLALCQAIVETGSFSFTGTVKPSQNNFCGLGSTGGGVKGAHFDTPQEGVRAHIQHLLAYCQKDKPKSKIIDPRYDMAHKIRLSRGLVTTWSGLNGTWAMGANYCEKIMAVYMEMLRG
;
A
#
# COMPACT_ATOMS: atom_id res chain seq x y z
N MET A 1 -14.82 -25.00 -5.69
CA MET A 1 -13.65 -25.43 -4.90
C MET A 1 -12.36 -25.52 -5.75
N LYS A 2 -12.29 -26.33 -6.83
CA LYS A 2 -11.05 -26.52 -7.60
C LYS A 2 -10.41 -25.24 -8.15
N LYS A 3 -11.16 -24.24 -8.67
CA LYS A 3 -10.59 -23.06 -9.33
C LYS A 3 -9.98 -22.04 -8.33
N LEU A 4 -10.59 -21.82 -7.17
CA LEU A 4 -10.03 -20.91 -6.15
C LEU A 4 -8.79 -21.54 -5.47
N PHE A 5 -8.79 -22.86 -5.29
CA PHE A 5 -7.64 -23.64 -4.85
C PHE A 5 -6.47 -23.55 -5.83
N ILE A 6 -6.76 -23.66 -7.13
CA ILE A 6 -5.78 -23.55 -8.20
C ILE A 6 -5.16 -22.14 -8.20
N THR A 7 -5.95 -21.06 -8.05
CA THR A 7 -5.44 -19.69 -8.03
C THR A 7 -4.54 -19.41 -6.82
N ASN A 8 -4.92 -19.86 -5.62
CA ASN A 8 -4.09 -19.70 -4.43
C ASN A 8 -2.83 -20.57 -4.47
N LEU A 9 -2.89 -21.75 -5.05
CA LEU A 9 -1.74 -22.63 -5.21
C LEU A 9 -0.78 -22.12 -6.30
N ILE A 10 -1.29 -21.54 -7.38
CA ILE A 10 -0.48 -20.83 -8.40
C ILE A 10 0.23 -19.64 -7.77
N LEU A 11 -0.44 -18.85 -6.90
CA LEU A 11 0.17 -17.72 -6.19
C LEU A 11 1.30 -18.16 -5.25
N LEU A 12 1.16 -19.30 -4.57
CA LEU A 12 2.20 -19.85 -3.69
C LEU A 12 3.42 -20.39 -4.49
N MET A 13 3.20 -20.97 -5.67
CA MET A 13 4.29 -21.48 -6.52
C MET A 13 5.03 -20.37 -7.30
N CYS A 14 4.39 -19.24 -7.56
CA CYS A 14 4.97 -18.10 -8.28
C CYS A 14 5.72 -17.09 -7.38
N CYS A 15 5.63 -17.21 -6.05
CA CYS A 15 6.30 -16.30 -5.12
C CYS A 15 7.70 -16.82 -4.79
N SER A 16 8.69 -16.40 -5.57
CA SER A 16 10.11 -16.79 -5.39
C SER A 16 10.77 -16.25 -4.10
N SER A 17 10.03 -15.61 -3.22
CA SER A 17 10.54 -15.01 -1.97
C SER A 17 9.95 -15.63 -0.69
N CYS A 18 9.03 -16.58 -0.80
CA CYS A 18 8.58 -17.38 0.35
C CYS A 18 9.39 -18.67 0.42
N LEU A 19 9.89 -18.99 1.61
CA LEU A 19 10.57 -20.24 1.98
C LEU A 19 10.21 -21.39 1.04
N ALA A 20 11.22 -22.04 0.48
CA ALA A 20 11.07 -23.13 -0.48
C ALA A 20 10.14 -24.22 0.07
N VAL A 21 8.84 -24.09 -0.20
CA VAL A 21 7.85 -25.12 0.11
C VAL A 21 8.07 -26.24 -0.89
N THR A 22 8.38 -27.41 -0.42
CA THR A 22 8.62 -28.57 -1.29
C THR A 22 7.31 -29.09 -1.88
N LYS A 23 7.40 -29.76 -3.04
CA LYS A 23 6.23 -30.40 -3.67
C LYS A 23 5.56 -31.39 -2.72
N SER A 24 6.34 -32.07 -1.85
CA SER A 24 5.83 -32.98 -0.83
C SER A 24 4.91 -32.28 0.16
N GLU A 25 5.33 -31.13 0.69
CA GLU A 25 4.53 -30.32 1.62
C GLU A 25 3.24 -29.80 0.99
N LEU A 26 3.28 -29.46 -0.31
CA LEU A 26 2.08 -29.07 -1.05
C LEU A 26 1.11 -30.26 -1.22
N VAL A 27 1.63 -31.45 -1.52
CA VAL A 27 0.82 -32.66 -1.64
C VAL A 27 0.18 -33.02 -0.30
N ASP A 28 0.92 -32.95 0.80
CA ASP A 28 0.41 -33.24 2.15
C ASP A 28 -0.66 -32.24 2.59
N ARG A 29 -0.48 -30.99 2.23
CA ARG A 29 -1.42 -29.92 2.61
C ARG A 29 -2.66 -29.82 1.73
N PHE A 30 -2.55 -30.15 0.45
CA PHE A 30 -3.61 -29.88 -0.54
C PHE A 30 -4.05 -31.14 -1.32
N GLY A 31 -3.35 -32.26 -1.18
CA GLY A 31 -3.63 -33.51 -1.87
C GLY A 31 -3.02 -33.59 -3.27
N ARG A 32 -2.68 -34.82 -3.69
CA ARG A 32 -1.99 -35.10 -4.97
C ARG A 32 -2.74 -34.58 -6.18
N GLN A 33 -4.07 -34.72 -6.21
CA GLN A 33 -4.89 -34.30 -7.34
C GLN A 33 -4.87 -32.79 -7.54
N ALA A 34 -4.93 -32.00 -6.45
CA ALA A 34 -4.91 -30.55 -6.53
C ALA A 34 -3.56 -30.03 -7.04
N VAL A 35 -2.45 -30.63 -6.61
CA VAL A 35 -1.10 -30.27 -7.09
C VAL A 35 -0.95 -30.63 -8.57
N HIS A 36 -1.42 -31.79 -9.01
CA HIS A 36 -1.40 -32.22 -10.40
C HIS A 36 -2.25 -31.33 -11.31
N ASP A 37 -3.45 -30.91 -10.87
CA ASP A 37 -4.33 -30.00 -11.62
C ASP A 37 -3.66 -28.62 -11.85
N VAL A 38 -2.89 -28.14 -10.88
CA VAL A 38 -2.10 -26.90 -10.99
C VAL A 38 -0.93 -27.05 -11.94
N GLU A 39 -0.16 -28.13 -11.84
CA GLU A 39 0.96 -28.40 -12.75
C GLU A 39 0.48 -28.52 -14.21
N THR A 40 -0.66 -29.16 -14.41
CA THR A 40 -1.28 -29.28 -15.74
C THR A 40 -1.73 -27.90 -16.27
N ALA A 41 -2.29 -27.05 -15.41
CA ALA A 41 -2.71 -25.70 -15.78
C ALA A 41 -1.51 -24.79 -16.11
N LEU A 42 -0.39 -24.91 -15.38
CA LEU A 42 0.84 -24.15 -15.61
C LEU A 42 1.58 -24.59 -16.89
N ASN A 43 1.49 -25.86 -17.24
CA ASN A 43 2.12 -26.43 -18.43
C ASN A 43 1.22 -26.41 -19.68
N SER A 44 0.02 -25.83 -19.59
CA SER A 44 -0.87 -25.67 -20.73
C SER A 44 -0.27 -24.70 -21.75
N PRO A 45 -0.37 -24.98 -23.08
CA PRO A 45 0.14 -24.07 -24.12
C PRO A 45 -0.48 -22.66 -24.11
N ASN A 46 -1.59 -22.48 -23.39
CA ASN A 46 -2.27 -21.19 -23.16
C ASN A 46 -1.95 -20.58 -21.79
N ALA A 47 -1.01 -21.12 -21.04
CA ALA A 47 -0.58 -20.55 -19.77
C ALA A 47 0.22 -19.26 -20.03
N VAL A 48 -0.25 -18.15 -19.46
CA VAL A 48 0.50 -16.87 -19.46
C VAL A 48 1.74 -17.09 -18.60
N LYS A 49 2.93 -17.14 -19.23
CA LYS A 49 4.20 -17.20 -18.51
C LYS A 49 4.36 -15.96 -17.64
N PRO A 50 4.76 -16.11 -16.37
CA PRO A 50 5.13 -14.96 -15.56
C PRO A 50 6.30 -14.21 -16.21
N PRO A 51 6.37 -12.87 -16.12
CA PRO A 51 7.45 -12.10 -16.72
C PRO A 51 8.80 -12.48 -16.10
N ASN A 52 9.78 -12.66 -16.95
CA ASN A 52 11.17 -12.97 -16.57
C ASN A 52 11.77 -11.78 -15.80
N PRO A 53 12.43 -11.97 -14.63
CA PRO A 53 12.91 -10.88 -13.78
C PRO A 53 14.12 -10.08 -14.33
N THR A 54 14.58 -10.33 -15.51
CA THR A 54 15.87 -9.79 -16.01
C THR A 54 15.80 -8.87 -17.22
N GLU A 55 14.69 -8.14 -17.47
CA GLU A 55 14.83 -6.97 -18.39
C GLU A 55 13.78 -5.89 -18.15
N PRO A 56 14.17 -4.63 -17.85
CA PRO A 56 13.27 -3.50 -17.90
C PRO A 56 13.43 -2.77 -19.27
N LYS A 57 12.71 -3.19 -20.27
CA LYS A 57 12.44 -2.34 -21.44
C LYS A 57 10.94 -2.14 -21.57
N TYR A 58 10.47 -1.05 -20.98
CA TYR A 58 9.13 -0.52 -21.22
C TYR A 58 9.07 -0.03 -22.68
N GLN A 59 8.22 -0.68 -23.48
CA GLN A 59 7.70 -0.11 -24.71
C GLN A 59 6.27 0.37 -24.47
N PRO A 60 5.86 1.57 -24.90
CA PRO A 60 4.48 2.05 -24.73
C PRO A 60 3.55 1.16 -25.53
N GLN A 61 2.59 0.56 -24.83
CA GLN A 61 1.55 -0.23 -25.47
C GLN A 61 0.63 0.66 -26.30
N PRO A 62 0.20 0.22 -27.49
CA PRO A 62 -0.84 0.89 -28.27
C PRO A 62 -2.15 0.90 -27.51
N LYS A 63 -2.94 1.97 -27.71
CA LYS A 63 -4.27 2.18 -27.10
C LYS A 63 -5.10 0.90 -27.21
N ALA A 64 -5.56 0.42 -26.05
CA ALA A 64 -6.39 -0.77 -25.95
C ALA A 64 -7.69 -0.59 -26.77
N GLU A 65 -7.91 -1.48 -27.73
CA GLU A 65 -9.22 -1.69 -28.32
C GLU A 65 -10.19 -2.22 -27.27
N PRO A 66 -11.49 -1.94 -27.38
CA PRO A 66 -12.49 -2.36 -26.39
C PRO A 66 -12.52 -3.90 -26.32
N VAL A 67 -12.24 -4.42 -25.14
CA VAL A 67 -12.29 -5.86 -24.84
C VAL A 67 -13.70 -6.37 -25.12
N ARG A 68 -13.85 -7.28 -26.08
CA ARG A 68 -15.09 -8.03 -26.32
C ARG A 68 -15.44 -8.79 -25.04
N LYS A 69 -16.63 -8.56 -24.51
CA LYS A 69 -17.17 -9.24 -23.33
C LYS A 69 -17.24 -10.73 -23.59
N ASN A 70 -16.36 -11.50 -22.95
CA ASN A 70 -16.47 -12.95 -22.90
C ASN A 70 -17.54 -13.33 -21.86
N GLU A 71 -18.78 -13.41 -22.27
CA GLU A 71 -19.95 -13.76 -21.44
C GLU A 71 -19.86 -15.07 -20.63
N PRO A 72 -19.16 -16.13 -21.05
CA PRO A 72 -19.19 -17.39 -20.29
C PRO A 72 -18.54 -17.35 -18.93
N VAL A 73 -17.51 -16.49 -18.71
CA VAL A 73 -16.73 -16.47 -17.46
C VAL A 73 -17.47 -15.72 -16.35
N VAL A 74 -18.14 -14.63 -16.69
CA VAL A 74 -18.92 -13.82 -15.73
C VAL A 74 -20.13 -14.60 -15.21
N LYS A 75 -20.88 -15.29 -16.09
CA LYS A 75 -22.03 -16.12 -15.70
C LYS A 75 -21.64 -17.32 -14.83
N ILE A 76 -20.45 -17.87 -15.01
CA ILE A 76 -19.94 -18.97 -14.17
C ILE A 76 -19.56 -18.42 -12.78
N MET A 77 -19.00 -17.22 -12.70
CA MET A 77 -18.64 -16.60 -11.40
C MET A 77 -19.88 -16.21 -10.60
N GLU A 78 -20.92 -15.65 -11.23
CA GLU A 78 -22.17 -15.28 -10.54
C GLU A 78 -22.94 -16.50 -9.99
N LYS A 79 -22.80 -17.67 -10.64
CA LYS A 79 -23.48 -18.90 -10.20
C LYS A 79 -22.73 -19.69 -9.14
N VAL A 80 -21.42 -19.45 -8.99
CA VAL A 80 -20.56 -20.21 -8.07
C VAL A 80 -20.29 -19.41 -6.78
N MET A 81 -20.33 -18.07 -6.83
CA MET A 81 -20.06 -17.21 -5.66
C MET A 81 -21.02 -17.43 -4.48
N PRO A 82 -22.36 -17.58 -4.66
CA PRO A 82 -23.26 -17.77 -3.53
C PRO A 82 -23.07 -19.10 -2.80
N VAL A 83 -22.64 -20.15 -3.50
CA VAL A 83 -22.45 -21.50 -2.93
C VAL A 83 -21.11 -21.60 -2.15
N LEU A 84 -20.16 -20.70 -2.42
CA LEU A 84 -18.85 -20.67 -1.77
C LEU A 84 -18.87 -19.88 -0.46
N THR A 85 -19.75 -18.89 -0.31
CA THR A 85 -19.87 -18.11 0.91
C THR A 85 -20.51 -18.89 2.07
N ASP A 86 -21.38 -19.86 1.77
CA ASP A 86 -22.07 -20.66 2.81
C ASP A 86 -21.26 -21.86 3.33
N LYS A 87 -20.17 -22.26 2.68
CA LYS A 87 -19.38 -23.47 3.05
C LYS A 87 -17.92 -23.21 3.39
N LEU A 88 -17.45 -22.01 3.26
CA LEU A 88 -16.17 -21.58 3.79
C LEU A 88 -16.46 -20.74 5.03
N ASP A 89 -16.16 -21.30 6.20
CA ASP A 89 -15.75 -20.53 7.36
C ASP A 89 -14.44 -19.78 6.96
N VAL A 90 -14.58 -18.82 6.04
CA VAL A 90 -13.60 -17.77 5.91
C VAL A 90 -13.74 -17.01 7.23
N LYS A 91 -12.91 -17.37 8.21
CA LYS A 91 -12.59 -16.48 9.30
C LYS A 91 -12.07 -15.23 8.63
N ILE A 92 -12.99 -14.31 8.29
CA ILE A 92 -12.68 -12.90 8.04
C ILE A 92 -11.81 -12.56 9.24
N ALA A 93 -10.57 -12.16 8.98
CA ALA A 93 -9.67 -11.76 10.05
C ALA A 93 -10.49 -10.87 10.98
N PRO A 94 -10.56 -11.19 12.29
CA PRO A 94 -11.47 -10.49 13.17
C PRO A 94 -11.23 -9.02 12.98
N LYS A 95 -12.30 -8.25 12.79
CA LYS A 95 -12.26 -6.78 12.85
C LYS A 95 -11.32 -6.46 14.01
N PRO A 96 -10.22 -5.70 13.81
CA PRO A 96 -9.26 -5.50 14.87
C PRO A 96 -10.07 -5.19 16.11
N SER A 97 -9.92 -6.01 17.14
CA SER A 97 -10.59 -5.81 18.42
C SER A 97 -10.29 -4.37 18.75
N ALA A 98 -11.31 -3.52 18.72
CA ALA A 98 -11.17 -2.14 19.07
C ALA A 98 -10.74 -2.13 20.54
N LYS A 99 -9.42 -2.36 20.79
CA LYS A 99 -8.82 -1.96 22.04
C LYS A 99 -9.35 -0.57 22.22
N GLN A 100 -10.04 -0.31 23.34
CA GLN A 100 -10.57 1.02 23.61
C GLN A 100 -9.40 1.99 23.58
N VAL A 101 -9.09 2.51 22.40
CA VAL A 101 -8.05 3.50 22.23
C VAL A 101 -8.53 4.72 22.98
N LYS A 102 -7.85 5.05 24.09
CA LYS A 102 -8.13 6.30 24.79
C LYS A 102 -7.92 7.44 23.80
N THR A 103 -8.89 8.31 23.69
CA THR A 103 -8.86 9.41 22.74
C THR A 103 -8.86 10.78 23.45
N VAL A 104 -8.40 11.80 22.74
CA VAL A 104 -8.50 13.21 23.12
C VAL A 104 -9.10 13.98 21.95
N SER A 105 -9.78 15.08 22.27
CA SER A 105 -10.42 15.91 21.25
C SER A 105 -9.39 16.70 20.43
N PHE A 106 -9.58 16.73 19.11
CA PHE A 106 -8.87 17.58 18.17
C PHE A 106 -9.89 18.30 17.27
N GLY A 107 -10.32 19.48 17.64
CA GLY A 107 -11.45 20.17 17.05
C GLY A 107 -12.74 19.35 17.20
N LYS A 108 -13.39 19.01 16.06
CA LYS A 108 -14.58 18.12 16.02
C LYS A 108 -14.22 16.63 15.89
N LYS A 109 -12.94 16.28 15.86
CA LYS A 109 -12.45 14.91 15.69
C LYS A 109 -11.79 14.42 16.97
N GLU A 110 -11.59 13.11 17.05
CA GLU A 110 -10.84 12.47 18.12
C GLU A 110 -9.56 11.88 17.58
N ILE A 111 -8.50 11.92 18.38
CA ILE A 111 -7.19 11.33 18.09
C ILE A 111 -6.73 10.46 19.28
N PRO A 112 -5.80 9.49 19.08
CA PRO A 112 -5.29 8.71 20.20
C PRO A 112 -4.69 9.60 21.28
N ALA A 113 -4.96 9.32 22.55
CA ALA A 113 -4.45 10.15 23.65
C ALA A 113 -2.90 10.10 23.76
N ASP A 114 -2.31 8.99 23.33
CA ASP A 114 -0.87 8.75 23.33
C ASP A 114 -0.19 9.02 21.98
N TYR A 115 -0.87 9.72 21.06
CA TYR A 115 -0.41 9.97 19.69
C TYR A 115 1.03 10.53 19.61
N ARG A 116 1.50 11.22 20.65
CA ARG A 116 2.88 11.74 20.69
C ARG A 116 3.94 10.67 20.79
N LYS A 117 3.59 9.45 21.21
CA LYS A 117 4.50 8.30 21.34
C LYS A 117 4.49 7.40 20.11
N VAL A 118 3.58 7.62 19.17
CA VAL A 118 3.44 6.76 17.98
C VAL A 118 4.65 6.94 17.08
N THR A 119 5.39 5.83 16.87
CA THR A 119 6.64 5.83 16.09
C THR A 119 6.36 5.76 14.59
N ILE A 120 7.31 6.28 13.79
CA ILE A 120 7.27 6.17 12.31
C ILE A 120 7.56 4.74 11.89
N LEU A 121 8.58 4.11 12.52
CA LEU A 121 8.91 2.70 12.30
C LEU A 121 7.98 1.82 13.13
N GLY A 122 7.65 0.66 12.59
CA GLY A 122 6.82 -0.35 13.25
C GLY A 122 5.86 -1.04 12.29
N GLU A 123 5.08 -1.96 12.84
CA GLU A 123 4.03 -2.66 12.11
C GLU A 123 2.74 -1.83 12.07
N SER A 124 2.00 -1.97 10.97
CA SER A 124 0.68 -1.34 10.83
C SER A 124 -0.33 -2.02 11.74
N GLU A 125 -1.12 -1.24 12.46
CA GLU A 125 -2.19 -1.76 13.31
C GLU A 125 -3.50 -1.97 12.51
N ILE A 126 -3.67 -1.21 11.42
CA ILE A 126 -4.83 -1.36 10.54
C ILE A 126 -4.46 -2.33 9.40
N PRO A 127 -5.20 -3.43 9.22
CA PRO A 127 -4.96 -4.36 8.13
C PRO A 127 -5.18 -3.71 6.75
N GLN A 128 -4.40 -4.13 5.73
CA GLN A 128 -4.48 -3.61 4.38
C GLN A 128 -5.91 -3.61 3.81
N GLU A 129 -6.64 -4.72 3.98
CA GLU A 129 -8.00 -4.85 3.45
C GLU A 129 -8.97 -3.85 4.10
N HIS A 130 -8.80 -3.57 5.39
CA HIS A 130 -9.58 -2.55 6.08
C HIS A 130 -9.25 -1.14 5.54
N ALA A 131 -7.98 -0.84 5.32
CA ALA A 131 -7.55 0.42 4.71
C ALA A 131 -8.09 0.59 3.28
N ILE A 132 -8.19 -0.50 2.49
CA ILE A 132 -8.82 -0.48 1.16
C ILE A 132 -10.30 -0.12 1.26
N VAL A 133 -11.05 -0.76 2.17
CA VAL A 133 -12.48 -0.48 2.37
C VAL A 133 -12.68 0.98 2.77
N PHE A 134 -11.89 1.47 3.72
CA PHE A 134 -11.92 2.87 4.12
C PHE A 134 -11.62 3.80 2.94
N ALA A 135 -10.55 3.57 2.20
CA ALA A 135 -10.13 4.40 1.09
C ALA A 135 -11.22 4.50 -0.01
N LYS A 136 -11.86 3.39 -0.35
CA LYS A 136 -12.97 3.35 -1.32
C LYS A 136 -14.17 4.19 -0.91
N ARG A 137 -14.43 4.29 0.39
CA ARG A 137 -15.53 5.11 0.93
C ARG A 137 -15.12 6.58 1.13
N HIS A 138 -13.86 6.80 1.53
CA HIS A 138 -13.37 8.12 1.89
C HIS A 138 -13.00 8.97 0.66
N PHE A 139 -12.44 8.37 -0.41
CA PHE A 139 -12.00 9.11 -1.59
C PHE A 139 -13.17 9.32 -2.54
N THR A 140 -13.73 10.52 -2.54
CA THR A 140 -14.89 10.84 -3.39
C THR A 140 -14.52 11.14 -4.84
N LYS A 141 -13.38 11.78 -5.08
CA LYS A 141 -12.88 12.18 -6.41
C LYS A 141 -11.36 12.05 -6.52
N PRO A 142 -10.79 10.85 -6.33
CA PRO A 142 -9.35 10.68 -6.40
C PRO A 142 -8.85 10.86 -7.83
N ARG A 143 -7.75 11.58 -7.99
CA ARG A 143 -7.08 11.83 -9.27
C ARG A 143 -5.77 11.03 -9.31
N LEU A 144 -5.91 9.72 -9.20
CA LEU A 144 -4.81 8.76 -9.26
C LEU A 144 -4.62 8.22 -10.69
N SER A 145 -3.40 7.84 -11.03
CA SER A 145 -3.07 7.08 -12.25
C SER A 145 -3.15 5.55 -12.06
N CYS A 146 -3.65 5.11 -10.91
CA CYS A 146 -3.92 3.71 -10.57
C CYS A 146 -5.26 3.60 -9.83
N SER A 147 -5.69 2.38 -9.50
CA SER A 147 -6.89 2.18 -8.68
C SER A 147 -6.67 2.62 -7.23
N VAL A 148 -7.77 2.89 -6.50
CA VAL A 148 -7.72 3.19 -5.05
C VAL A 148 -7.16 1.98 -4.28
N GLU A 149 -7.49 0.78 -4.69
CA GLU A 149 -6.95 -0.45 -4.14
C GLU A 149 -5.43 -0.53 -4.31
N ASP A 150 -4.94 -0.20 -5.50
CA ASP A 150 -3.51 -0.32 -5.81
C ASP A 150 -2.67 0.69 -5.03
N ILE A 151 -3.14 1.95 -4.88
CA ILE A 151 -2.40 2.92 -4.08
C ILE A 151 -2.25 2.46 -2.62
N VAL A 152 -3.29 1.86 -2.03
CA VAL A 152 -3.22 1.30 -0.68
C VAL A 152 -2.23 0.13 -0.64
N ARG A 153 -2.31 -0.81 -1.60
CA ARG A 153 -1.38 -1.94 -1.70
C ARG A 153 0.08 -1.49 -1.84
N PHE A 154 0.33 -0.45 -2.61
CA PHE A 154 1.68 0.10 -2.75
C PHE A 154 2.20 0.64 -1.41
N TYR A 155 1.38 1.37 -0.64
CA TYR A 155 1.77 1.82 0.69
C TYR A 155 2.11 0.65 1.62
N TYR A 156 1.26 -0.36 1.70
CA TYR A 156 1.49 -1.51 2.56
C TYR A 156 2.71 -2.32 2.12
N LYS A 157 2.92 -2.49 0.82
CA LYS A 157 4.09 -3.21 0.27
C LYS A 157 5.40 -2.48 0.55
N GLU A 158 5.50 -1.22 0.14
CA GLU A 158 6.75 -0.45 0.24
C GLU A 158 7.10 -0.15 1.71
N ALA A 159 6.11 0.18 2.53
CA ALA A 159 6.32 0.47 3.95
C ALA A 159 6.70 -0.79 4.76
N ALA A 160 6.03 -1.93 4.55
CA ALA A 160 6.39 -3.17 5.23
C ALA A 160 7.80 -3.64 4.85
N TYR A 161 8.21 -3.47 3.59
CA TYR A 161 9.57 -3.80 3.16
C TYR A 161 10.62 -3.00 3.92
N GLU A 162 10.36 -1.74 4.18
CA GLU A 162 11.28 -0.82 4.85
C GLU A 162 11.12 -0.79 6.39
N GLY A 163 10.01 -1.33 6.92
CA GLY A 163 9.72 -1.31 8.37
C GLY A 163 9.02 -0.03 8.84
N VAL A 164 8.35 0.68 7.94
CA VAL A 164 7.54 1.87 8.25
C VAL A 164 6.09 1.48 8.49
N ARG A 165 5.37 2.19 9.34
CA ARG A 165 3.93 2.03 9.54
C ARG A 165 3.15 2.47 8.29
N ALA A 166 2.68 1.51 7.51
CA ALA A 166 1.96 1.75 6.26
C ALA A 166 0.64 2.49 6.48
N ASP A 167 -0.11 2.12 7.52
CA ASP A 167 -1.39 2.74 7.88
C ASP A 167 -1.25 4.26 8.10
N LEU A 168 -0.22 4.68 8.81
CA LEU A 168 0.03 6.10 9.07
C LEU A 168 0.69 6.83 7.88
N ALA A 169 1.56 6.17 7.12
CA ALA A 169 2.11 6.74 5.90
C ALA A 169 1.01 6.99 4.84
N LEU A 170 0.03 6.10 4.72
CA LEU A 170 -1.17 6.32 3.91
C LEU A 170 -2.00 7.50 4.43
N CYS A 171 -2.22 7.60 5.75
CA CYS A 171 -2.91 8.74 6.35
C CYS A 171 -2.19 10.07 6.08
N GLN A 172 -0.86 10.07 6.10
CA GLN A 172 -0.06 11.23 5.73
C GLN A 172 -0.31 11.64 4.28
N ALA A 173 -0.26 10.69 3.34
CA ALA A 173 -0.54 10.97 1.93
C ALA A 173 -1.96 11.52 1.71
N ILE A 174 -2.95 11.00 2.44
CA ILE A 174 -4.33 11.52 2.43
C ILE A 174 -4.35 12.99 2.83
N VAL A 175 -3.63 13.36 3.89
CA VAL A 175 -3.53 14.77 4.36
C VAL A 175 -2.81 15.64 3.32
N GLU A 176 -1.66 15.19 2.80
CA GLU A 176 -0.81 15.95 1.86
C GLU A 176 -1.48 16.21 0.52
N THR A 177 -2.28 15.28 0.04
CA THR A 177 -2.91 15.35 -1.29
C THR A 177 -4.36 15.80 -1.26
N GLY A 178 -4.93 16.03 -0.07
CA GLY A 178 -6.36 16.28 0.10
C GLY A 178 -7.20 15.11 -0.39
N SER A 179 -6.98 13.91 0.19
CA SER A 179 -7.64 12.66 -0.21
C SER A 179 -7.41 12.34 -1.71
N PHE A 180 -6.18 12.51 -2.16
CA PHE A 180 -5.74 12.32 -3.55
C PHE A 180 -6.48 13.19 -4.59
N SER A 181 -7.05 14.31 -4.16
CA SER A 181 -7.70 15.29 -5.06
C SER A 181 -6.68 16.24 -5.73
N PHE A 182 -5.48 16.39 -5.16
CA PHE A 182 -4.39 17.22 -5.70
C PHE A 182 -4.83 18.67 -6.04
N THR A 183 -5.40 19.34 -5.07
CA THR A 183 -5.85 20.74 -5.22
C THR A 183 -4.71 21.75 -5.10
N GLY A 184 -3.53 21.32 -4.66
CA GLY A 184 -2.35 22.16 -4.46
C GLY A 184 -1.44 22.29 -5.69
N THR A 185 -0.15 22.58 -5.43
CA THR A 185 0.89 22.79 -6.46
C THR A 185 1.27 21.49 -7.17
N VAL A 186 1.31 20.38 -6.46
CA VAL A 186 1.60 19.05 -7.03
C VAL A 186 0.43 18.59 -7.89
N LYS A 187 0.73 18.08 -9.09
CA LYS A 187 -0.27 17.58 -10.04
C LYS A 187 -0.41 16.05 -9.92
N PRO A 188 -1.60 15.49 -10.22
CA PRO A 188 -1.83 14.04 -10.20
C PRO A 188 -0.81 13.25 -11.03
N SER A 189 -0.44 13.77 -12.20
CA SER A 189 0.54 13.14 -13.09
C SER A 189 1.96 13.05 -12.55
N GLN A 190 2.26 13.72 -11.43
CA GLN A 190 3.58 13.65 -10.82
C GLN A 190 3.75 12.43 -9.90
N ASN A 191 2.69 11.71 -9.56
CA ASN A 191 2.71 10.59 -8.61
C ASN A 191 3.43 10.94 -7.28
N ASN A 192 3.37 12.20 -6.88
CA ASN A 192 4.05 12.73 -5.70
C ASN A 192 3.04 12.90 -4.56
N PHE A 193 3.05 11.97 -3.63
CA PHE A 193 1.99 11.83 -2.61
C PHE A 193 2.31 12.53 -1.28
N CYS A 194 3.46 13.19 -1.17
CA CYS A 194 3.87 13.89 0.04
C CYS A 194 4.54 15.26 -0.23
N GLY A 195 4.35 15.79 -1.43
CA GLY A 195 4.83 17.13 -1.77
C GLY A 195 6.36 17.25 -1.92
N LEU A 196 7.08 16.16 -2.20
CA LEU A 196 8.53 16.16 -2.35
C LEU A 196 9.01 17.23 -3.33
N GLY A 197 9.95 18.07 -2.89
CA GLY A 197 10.53 19.12 -3.72
C GLY A 197 9.62 20.30 -4.02
N SER A 198 8.38 20.33 -3.55
CA SER A 198 7.49 21.47 -3.67
C SER A 198 7.79 22.46 -2.51
N THR A 199 8.55 23.51 -2.83
CA THR A 199 8.96 24.50 -1.82
C THR A 199 8.11 25.78 -1.82
N GLY A 200 6.96 25.75 -2.49
CA GLY A 200 6.15 26.96 -2.73
C GLY A 200 6.66 27.81 -3.89
N GLY A 201 6.06 29.00 -4.10
CA GLY A 201 6.54 29.94 -5.13
C GLY A 201 6.50 29.41 -6.58
N GLY A 202 5.67 28.40 -6.88
CA GLY A 202 5.55 27.83 -8.23
C GLY A 202 6.60 26.76 -8.57
N VAL A 203 7.48 26.39 -7.63
CA VAL A 203 8.45 25.30 -7.83
C VAL A 203 7.70 23.98 -7.96
N LYS A 204 7.86 23.34 -9.13
CA LYS A 204 7.29 22.02 -9.39
C LYS A 204 7.95 21.00 -8.48
N GLY A 205 7.13 20.23 -7.73
CA GLY A 205 7.61 19.09 -6.94
C GLY A 205 8.20 17.97 -7.81
N ALA A 206 8.80 16.99 -7.15
CA ALA A 206 9.34 15.80 -7.83
C ALA A 206 8.26 15.07 -8.66
N HIS A 207 8.72 14.37 -9.70
CA HIS A 207 7.91 13.53 -10.58
C HIS A 207 8.43 12.09 -10.50
N PHE A 208 7.50 11.14 -10.44
CA PHE A 208 7.78 9.71 -10.44
C PHE A 208 7.00 9.05 -11.58
N ASP A 209 7.63 8.11 -12.27
CA ASP A 209 7.06 7.49 -13.47
C ASP A 209 5.83 6.64 -13.15
N THR A 210 5.82 6.01 -11.99
CA THR A 210 4.70 5.17 -11.52
C THR A 210 4.21 5.59 -10.13
N PRO A 211 2.93 5.31 -9.79
CA PRO A 211 2.42 5.52 -8.43
C PRO A 211 3.21 4.76 -7.37
N GLN A 212 3.66 3.54 -7.67
CA GLN A 212 4.45 2.75 -6.73
C GLN A 212 5.80 3.42 -6.42
N GLU A 213 6.47 4.00 -7.41
CA GLU A 213 7.70 4.78 -7.19
C GLU A 213 7.43 6.03 -6.34
N GLY A 214 6.34 6.74 -6.59
CA GLY A 214 5.97 7.87 -5.75
C GLY A 214 5.74 7.48 -4.29
N VAL A 215 5.10 6.33 -4.05
CA VAL A 215 4.94 5.77 -2.70
C VAL A 215 6.29 5.40 -2.10
N ARG A 216 7.17 4.70 -2.86
CA ARG A 216 8.52 4.35 -2.41
C ARG A 216 9.32 5.59 -2.01
N ALA A 217 9.30 6.63 -2.82
CA ALA A 217 9.98 7.88 -2.51
C ALA A 217 9.45 8.53 -1.23
N HIS A 218 8.14 8.49 -0.99
CA HIS A 218 7.54 8.96 0.25
C HIS A 218 8.03 8.16 1.47
N ILE A 219 8.01 6.83 1.39
CA ILE A 219 8.53 5.96 2.46
C ILE A 219 10.01 6.23 2.72
N GLN A 220 10.82 6.35 1.66
CA GLN A 220 12.25 6.69 1.80
C GLN A 220 12.47 8.07 2.44
N HIS A 221 11.62 9.04 2.15
CA HIS A 221 11.70 10.34 2.81
C HIS A 221 11.40 10.27 4.30
N LEU A 222 10.43 9.45 4.72
CA LEU A 222 10.18 9.16 6.15
C LEU A 222 11.41 8.52 6.81
N LEU A 223 12.06 7.55 6.13
CA LEU A 223 13.29 6.93 6.62
C LEU A 223 14.43 7.95 6.76
N ALA A 224 14.56 8.90 5.83
CA ALA A 224 15.54 9.99 5.94
C ALA A 224 15.38 10.82 7.21
N TYR A 225 14.15 10.90 7.75
CA TYR A 225 13.87 11.60 9.00
C TYR A 225 14.13 10.76 10.24
N CYS A 226 13.84 9.45 10.22
CA CYS A 226 13.66 8.67 11.44
C CYS A 226 14.78 7.67 11.76
N GLN A 227 15.69 7.36 10.84
CA GLN A 227 16.74 6.35 11.07
C GLN A 227 18.10 6.79 10.54
N LYS A 228 19.16 6.11 11.03
CA LYS A 228 20.54 6.34 10.58
C LYS A 228 20.88 5.54 9.33
N ASP A 229 20.32 4.35 9.22
CA ASP A 229 20.62 3.42 8.12
C ASP A 229 19.94 3.87 6.83
N LYS A 230 20.54 3.51 5.70
CA LYS A 230 19.94 3.74 4.40
C LYS A 230 18.73 2.82 4.17
N PRO A 231 17.78 3.20 3.29
CA PRO A 231 16.71 2.31 2.85
C PRO A 231 17.27 0.98 2.30
N LYS A 232 16.52 -0.09 2.47
CA LYS A 232 16.81 -1.40 1.86
C LYS A 232 16.66 -1.37 0.35
N SER A 233 15.68 -0.60 -0.14
CA SER A 233 15.43 -0.40 -1.57
C SER A 233 16.38 0.63 -2.17
N LYS A 234 16.58 0.55 -3.50
CA LYS A 234 17.31 1.61 -4.24
C LYS A 234 16.64 2.96 -3.97
N ILE A 235 17.45 3.93 -3.56
CA ILE A 235 16.98 5.30 -3.28
C ILE A 235 16.53 5.96 -4.59
N ILE A 236 15.28 6.40 -4.62
CA ILE A 236 14.66 7.15 -5.72
C ILE A 236 14.10 8.51 -5.25
N ASP A 237 14.02 8.74 -3.92
CA ASP A 237 13.69 10.05 -3.38
C ASP A 237 14.82 11.05 -3.68
N PRO A 238 14.58 12.08 -4.50
CA PRO A 238 15.63 13.04 -4.89
C PRO A 238 16.06 13.95 -3.73
N ARG A 239 15.36 13.91 -2.60
CA ARG A 239 15.63 14.72 -1.42
C ARG A 239 16.21 13.91 -0.26
N TYR A 240 16.34 12.57 -0.43
CA TYR A 240 16.77 11.66 0.62
C TYR A 240 18.07 12.11 1.31
N ASP A 241 19.16 12.21 0.55
CA ASP A 241 20.48 12.48 1.10
C ASP A 241 20.55 13.82 1.84
N MET A 242 19.89 14.84 1.32
CA MET A 242 19.84 16.16 1.96
C MET A 242 19.03 16.10 3.27
N ALA A 243 17.84 15.51 3.25
CA ALA A 243 17.00 15.37 4.43
C ALA A 243 17.70 14.53 5.51
N HIS A 244 18.26 13.40 5.12
CA HIS A 244 18.99 12.50 6.00
C HIS A 244 20.20 13.18 6.66
N LYS A 245 21.03 13.90 5.90
CA LYS A 245 22.16 14.68 6.43
C LYS A 245 21.71 15.72 7.46
N ILE A 246 20.60 16.42 7.18
CA ILE A 246 20.03 17.41 8.11
C ILE A 246 19.57 16.70 9.40
N ARG A 247 18.90 15.57 9.30
CA ARG A 247 18.40 14.83 10.47
C ARG A 247 19.53 14.22 11.29
N LEU A 248 20.55 13.70 10.66
CA LEU A 248 21.74 13.21 11.37
C LEU A 248 22.42 14.32 12.18
N SER A 249 22.43 15.56 11.69
CA SER A 249 23.07 16.68 12.39
C SER A 249 22.17 17.36 13.44
N ARG A 250 20.84 17.36 13.24
CA ARG A 250 19.88 18.08 14.12
C ARG A 250 19.09 17.15 15.03
N GLY A 251 19.23 15.85 14.90
CA GLY A 251 18.47 14.84 15.60
C GLY A 251 17.41 14.18 14.73
N LEU A 252 17.31 12.86 14.87
CA LEU A 252 16.30 12.04 14.19
C LEU A 252 14.91 12.33 14.74
N VAL A 253 13.93 12.24 13.85
CA VAL A 253 12.51 12.38 14.16
C VAL A 253 11.89 10.98 14.11
N THR A 254 11.78 10.32 15.24
CA THR A 254 11.37 8.91 15.32
C THR A 254 9.86 8.72 15.50
N THR A 255 9.12 9.79 15.82
CA THR A 255 7.68 9.75 16.05
C THR A 255 6.92 10.62 15.05
N TRP A 256 5.66 10.27 14.80
CA TRP A 256 4.79 11.08 13.94
C TRP A 256 4.60 12.50 14.47
N SER A 257 4.51 12.67 15.79
CA SER A 257 4.41 14.02 16.41
C SER A 257 5.65 14.87 16.20
N GLY A 258 6.82 14.25 16.05
CA GLY A 258 8.06 14.96 15.75
C GLY A 258 8.09 15.56 14.34
N LEU A 259 7.16 15.18 13.46
CA LEU A 259 7.00 15.79 12.14
C LEU A 259 6.39 17.21 12.20
N ASN A 260 5.75 17.58 13.32
CA ASN A 260 5.28 18.95 13.55
C ASN A 260 6.46 19.93 13.55
N GLY A 261 6.43 20.94 12.69
CA GLY A 261 7.49 21.93 12.54
C GLY A 261 8.79 21.42 11.89
N THR A 262 8.86 20.14 11.51
CA THR A 262 10.04 19.55 10.84
C THR A 262 9.76 19.06 9.42
N TRP A 263 8.64 18.43 9.22
CA TRP A 263 8.13 18.06 7.88
C TRP A 263 7.24 19.18 7.32
N ALA A 264 6.29 19.62 8.10
CA ALA A 264 5.40 20.71 7.76
C ALA A 264 5.45 21.79 8.85
N MET A 265 5.38 23.06 8.45
CA MET A 265 5.47 24.20 9.37
C MET A 265 4.26 24.33 10.31
N GLY A 266 3.19 23.58 10.10
CA GLY A 266 1.99 23.63 10.94
C GLY A 266 2.18 22.91 12.28
N ALA A 267 1.75 23.55 13.38
CA ALA A 267 1.85 22.98 14.72
C ALA A 267 1.01 21.72 14.94
N ASN A 268 -0.01 21.47 14.10
CA ASN A 268 -0.99 20.39 14.26
C ASN A 268 -0.93 19.41 13.08
N TYR A 269 0.24 19.20 12.52
CA TYR A 269 0.40 18.33 11.35
C TYR A 269 0.12 16.86 11.69
N CYS A 270 0.74 16.37 12.76
CA CYS A 270 0.53 15.02 13.25
C CYS A 270 -0.93 14.77 13.65
N GLU A 271 -1.55 15.74 14.31
CA GLU A 271 -2.94 15.63 14.76
C GLU A 271 -3.91 15.45 13.58
N LYS A 272 -3.64 16.08 12.44
CA LYS A 272 -4.42 15.84 11.20
C LYS A 272 -4.25 14.41 10.70
N ILE A 273 -3.03 13.87 10.72
CA ILE A 273 -2.74 12.48 10.32
C ILE A 273 -3.46 11.52 11.26
N MET A 274 -3.38 11.76 12.59
CA MET A 274 -4.02 10.91 13.59
C MET A 274 -5.55 10.97 13.51
N ALA A 275 -6.13 12.08 13.10
CA ALA A 275 -7.57 12.17 12.88
C ALA A 275 -8.03 11.29 11.71
N VAL A 276 -7.27 11.26 10.60
CA VAL A 276 -7.54 10.33 9.48
C VAL A 276 -7.33 8.87 9.91
N TYR A 277 -6.28 8.61 10.70
CA TYR A 277 -6.01 7.28 11.25
C TYR A 277 -7.18 6.77 12.10
N MET A 278 -7.75 7.60 12.97
CA MET A 278 -8.92 7.23 13.79
C MET A 278 -10.18 7.01 12.95
N GLU A 279 -10.36 7.77 11.88
CA GLU A 279 -11.45 7.53 10.92
C GLU A 279 -11.26 6.18 10.21
N MET A 280 -10.04 5.88 9.76
CA MET A 280 -9.72 4.61 9.13
C MET A 280 -9.84 3.43 10.11
N LEU A 281 -9.45 3.59 11.37
CA LEU A 281 -9.57 2.54 12.40
C LEU A 281 -11.02 2.17 12.70
N ARG A 282 -11.94 3.15 12.63
CA ARG A 282 -13.37 2.95 12.89
C ARG A 282 -14.13 2.33 11.72
N GLY A 283 -13.59 2.43 10.48
CA GLY A 283 -14.14 1.83 9.25
C GLY A 283 -15.13 2.64 8.56
#